data_bbd15957d9299aedc4f881b4b4b88dd4
#
_entry.id   bbd15957d9299aedc4f881b4b4b88dd4
#
_cell.length_a   1.000
_cell.length_b   1.000
_cell.length_c   1.000
_cell.angle_alpha   90.00
_cell.angle_beta   90.00
_cell.angle_gamma   90.00
#
_symmetry.space_group_name_H-M   'P 1'
#
loop_
_entity.id
_entity.type
_entity.pdbx_description
1 polymer ?
#
loop_
_entity_poly.entity_id
_entity_poly.type
_entity_poly.pdbx_seq_one_letter_code
_entity_poly.pdbx_strand_id
1 'polypeptide(L)'
;FNTPFGSSMNWGDNWAGAHLIQQINLSAYNFQPTVSFRIGKHLSVGAGLMVTWGKFDLSRSLLPIGAANAQNQALMGTLQQLVPALSGVDLFRMAGDRSLVSIGLEGKAKAAVGINLGALWDINEQWSLGMTYRSKLKMKVDSGSIDLRMIDNQQIAQTIGALLPQLGLDPTKLSSAVVKTELPLPASLTWGVSFRPVRKWEFAVDLQYVLWSAYDKLDVRILDPKSGTPVLTIPVSEKNYSNTLAFRFGGQYHAFDWMTVRMGMYVYESPVSSDYLNPETPSMTKLAYTAGVTFRPAKRVNIDLAYGFVGSADPERTGSYPYTNSILERVNGMLQAAGAPAESLTPATTDFSGNYTARAHTFSIGVGFRF
;
A
#
# COMPACT_ATOMS: atom_id res chain seq x y z
N PHE A 1 10.62 -14.49 -12.32
CA PHE A 1 10.38 -13.97 -10.98
C PHE A 1 10.29 -12.45 -11.01
N ASN A 2 9.28 -11.86 -10.41
CA ASN A 2 9.12 -10.42 -10.28
C ASN A 2 8.35 -10.04 -9.01
N THR A 3 8.35 -8.74 -8.66
CA THR A 3 7.62 -8.16 -7.54
C THR A 3 6.53 -7.22 -8.10
N PRO A 4 5.35 -7.75 -8.47
CA PRO A 4 4.35 -6.98 -9.20
C PRO A 4 3.74 -5.85 -8.37
N PHE A 5 3.72 -6.01 -7.04
CA PHE A 5 3.16 -5.05 -6.10
C PHE A 5 4.03 -4.95 -4.86
N GLY A 6 4.22 -3.75 -4.39
CA GLY A 6 4.90 -3.46 -3.14
C GLY A 6 4.63 -2.02 -2.72
N SER A 7 4.57 -1.80 -1.41
CA SER A 7 4.52 -0.48 -0.81
C SER A 7 5.31 -0.51 0.47
N SER A 8 6.16 0.48 0.67
CA SER A 8 6.88 0.65 1.93
C SER A 8 6.82 2.13 2.28
N MET A 9 6.21 2.43 3.41
CA MET A 9 6.13 3.78 3.95
C MET A 9 6.41 3.73 5.44
N ASN A 10 7.15 4.71 5.92
CA ASN A 10 7.44 4.91 7.33
C ASN A 10 7.31 6.41 7.64
N TRP A 11 6.27 6.74 8.38
CA TRP A 11 5.98 8.09 8.85
C TRP A 11 6.60 8.37 10.22
N GLY A 12 7.09 7.33 10.89
CA GLY A 12 7.55 7.36 12.27
C GLY A 12 6.42 7.15 13.29
N ASP A 13 6.84 6.97 14.54
CA ASP A 13 5.91 6.57 15.61
C ASP A 13 5.11 7.75 16.19
N ASN A 14 5.60 8.99 16.01
CA ASN A 14 5.15 10.17 16.76
C ASN A 14 4.73 11.34 15.86
N TRP A 15 4.08 11.05 14.73
CA TRP A 15 3.54 12.09 13.86
C TRP A 15 2.02 12.24 14.03
N ALA A 16 1.45 13.37 13.62
CA ALA A 16 0.05 13.71 13.85
C ALA A 16 -0.97 12.66 13.36
N GLY A 17 -0.65 11.94 12.30
CA GLY A 17 -1.49 10.86 11.74
C GLY A 17 -1.08 9.44 12.17
N ALA A 18 -0.31 9.28 13.25
CA ALA A 18 0.16 7.96 13.71
C ALA A 18 -0.98 6.98 14.05
N HIS A 19 -2.16 7.50 14.37
CA HIS A 19 -3.37 6.72 14.58
C HIS A 19 -3.99 6.15 13.30
N LEU A 20 -3.63 6.69 12.14
CA LEU A 20 -3.97 6.13 10.84
C LEU A 20 -2.93 5.11 10.43
N ILE A 21 -1.66 5.50 10.48
CA ILE A 21 -0.53 4.65 10.10
C ILE A 21 0.77 5.19 10.69
N GLN A 22 1.63 4.34 11.18
CA GLN A 22 3.03 4.62 11.52
C GLN A 22 3.96 4.05 10.45
N GLN A 23 3.72 2.79 10.10
CA GLN A 23 4.50 2.08 9.10
C GLN A 23 3.62 1.10 8.33
N ILE A 24 3.89 0.95 7.05
CA ILE A 24 3.35 -0.14 6.22
C ILE A 24 4.44 -0.69 5.31
N ASN A 25 4.58 -2.02 5.30
CA ASN A 25 5.40 -2.75 4.36
C ASN A 25 4.56 -3.85 3.74
N LEU A 26 4.29 -3.73 2.46
CA LEU A 26 3.60 -4.73 1.65
C LEU A 26 4.55 -5.22 0.58
N SER A 27 4.75 -6.52 0.49
CA SER A 27 5.57 -7.14 -0.55
C SER A 27 4.82 -8.30 -1.18
N ALA A 28 4.71 -8.30 -2.50
CA ALA A 28 4.17 -9.40 -3.27
C ALA A 28 5.23 -9.93 -4.23
N TYR A 29 5.46 -11.23 -4.21
CA TYR A 29 6.41 -11.93 -5.06
C TYR A 29 5.63 -12.82 -6.01
N ASN A 30 6.04 -12.84 -7.27
CA ASN A 30 5.39 -13.63 -8.30
C ASN A 30 6.41 -14.52 -9.03
N PHE A 31 6.12 -15.80 -9.09
CA PHE A 31 6.78 -16.75 -9.96
C PHE A 31 5.84 -17.08 -11.13
N GLN A 32 6.33 -16.91 -12.35
CA GLN A 32 5.50 -17.04 -13.54
C GLN A 32 6.19 -17.88 -14.62
N PRO A 33 6.06 -19.22 -14.59
CA PRO A 33 6.40 -20.04 -15.74
C PRO A 33 5.48 -19.67 -16.92
N THR A 34 6.09 -19.51 -18.08
CA THR A 34 5.40 -19.06 -19.30
C THR A 34 5.82 -19.95 -20.46
N VAL A 35 4.83 -20.35 -21.27
CA VAL A 35 5.04 -21.05 -22.52
C VAL A 35 4.58 -20.15 -23.66
N SER A 36 5.36 -20.10 -24.71
CA SER A 36 5.02 -19.31 -25.90
C SER A 36 5.22 -20.13 -27.18
N PHE A 37 4.37 -19.86 -28.15
CA PHE A 37 4.41 -20.46 -29.48
C PHE A 37 4.43 -19.38 -30.53
N ARG A 38 5.27 -19.55 -31.55
CA ARG A 38 5.25 -18.75 -32.76
C ARG A 38 4.43 -19.43 -33.86
N ILE A 39 3.38 -18.74 -34.28
CA ILE A 39 2.47 -19.19 -35.31
C ILE A 39 2.85 -18.51 -36.62
N GLY A 40 3.45 -19.26 -37.51
CA GLY A 40 4.00 -18.71 -38.76
C GLY A 40 5.15 -17.75 -38.52
N LYS A 41 5.23 -16.70 -39.34
CA LYS A 41 6.33 -15.69 -39.27
C LYS A 41 5.98 -14.45 -38.43
N HIS A 42 4.70 -14.22 -38.18
CA HIS A 42 4.19 -12.94 -37.73
C HIS A 42 3.53 -12.96 -36.34
N LEU A 43 2.93 -14.07 -35.93
CA LEU A 43 2.18 -14.12 -34.69
C LEU A 43 2.87 -14.97 -33.64
N SER A 44 3.03 -14.46 -32.45
CA SER A 44 3.44 -15.20 -31.26
C SER A 44 2.37 -15.10 -30.20
N VAL A 45 2.03 -16.21 -29.55
CA VAL A 45 1.08 -16.26 -28.43
C VAL A 45 1.75 -16.91 -27.24
N GLY A 46 1.39 -16.49 -26.05
CA GLY A 46 1.96 -17.03 -24.82
C GLY A 46 0.95 -17.10 -23.70
N ALA A 47 1.14 -18.06 -22.82
CA ALA A 47 0.38 -18.22 -21.59
C ALA A 47 1.33 -18.50 -20.41
N GLY A 48 1.11 -17.83 -19.32
CA GLY A 48 1.87 -17.98 -18.07
C GLY A 48 0.95 -18.27 -16.89
N LEU A 49 1.39 -19.15 -16.01
CA LEU A 49 0.76 -19.37 -14.71
C LEU A 49 1.42 -18.47 -13.69
N MET A 50 0.65 -17.58 -13.06
CA MET A 50 1.14 -16.71 -11.99
C MET A 50 0.93 -17.42 -10.65
N VAL A 51 2.00 -17.58 -9.86
CA VAL A 51 1.96 -18.02 -8.47
C VAL A 51 2.49 -16.89 -7.62
N THR A 52 1.59 -16.23 -6.88
CA THR A 52 1.89 -15.00 -6.15
C THR A 52 1.69 -15.23 -4.66
N TRP A 53 2.68 -14.86 -3.86
CA TRP A 53 2.63 -14.84 -2.39
C TRP A 53 3.21 -13.54 -1.89
N GLY A 54 3.05 -13.27 -0.59
CA GLY A 54 3.55 -12.01 -0.05
C GLY A 54 3.51 -11.95 1.45
N LYS A 55 3.91 -10.82 1.97
CA LYS A 55 3.82 -10.46 3.37
C LYS A 55 3.36 -9.02 3.52
N PHE A 56 2.71 -8.76 4.63
CA PHE A 56 2.44 -7.40 5.07
C PHE A 56 2.92 -7.23 6.51
N ASP A 57 3.29 -6.01 6.83
CA ASP A 57 3.61 -5.51 8.15
C ASP A 57 3.06 -4.09 8.23
N LEU A 58 2.20 -3.84 9.19
CA LEU A 58 1.52 -2.57 9.39
C LEU A 58 1.55 -2.22 10.86
N SER A 59 1.86 -0.98 11.21
CA SER A 59 1.71 -0.47 12.56
C SER A 59 1.02 0.88 12.60
N ARG A 60 0.23 1.10 13.66
CA ARG A 60 -0.43 2.38 13.95
C ARG A 60 -0.63 2.57 15.45
N SER A 61 -0.77 3.82 15.86
CA SER A 61 -1.24 4.15 17.22
C SER A 61 -2.73 3.80 17.35
N LEU A 62 -3.14 3.30 18.51
CA LEU A 62 -4.57 3.07 18.80
C LEU A 62 -5.32 4.36 19.09
N LEU A 63 -4.62 5.42 19.46
CA LEU A 63 -5.17 6.71 19.83
C LEU A 63 -4.44 7.83 19.07
N PRO A 64 -5.11 8.94 18.74
CA PRO A 64 -4.44 10.15 18.29
C PRO A 64 -3.32 10.59 19.24
N ILE A 65 -2.34 11.32 18.74
CA ILE A 65 -1.24 11.85 19.54
C ILE A 65 -1.56 13.26 20.03
N GLY A 66 -1.05 13.59 21.22
CA GLY A 66 -1.08 14.92 21.80
C GLY A 66 -2.30 15.21 22.66
N ALA A 67 -2.04 15.94 23.77
CA ALA A 67 -3.06 16.32 24.74
C ALA A 67 -4.07 17.36 24.20
N ALA A 68 -3.69 18.12 23.18
CA ALA A 68 -4.55 19.13 22.56
C ALA A 68 -5.61 18.54 21.61
N ASN A 69 -5.51 17.25 21.27
CA ASN A 69 -6.50 16.58 20.42
C ASN A 69 -7.85 16.49 21.15
N ALA A 70 -8.93 16.97 20.53
CA ALA A 70 -10.26 17.02 21.13
C ALA A 70 -10.79 15.64 21.56
N GLN A 71 -10.53 14.59 20.77
CA GLN A 71 -10.93 13.24 21.13
C GLN A 71 -10.17 12.70 22.36
N ASN A 72 -8.88 13.05 22.48
CA ASN A 72 -8.06 12.68 23.64
C ASN A 72 -8.52 13.41 24.91
N GLN A 73 -8.86 14.71 24.78
CA GLN A 73 -9.41 15.47 25.91
C GLN A 73 -10.73 14.90 26.40
N ALA A 74 -11.64 14.57 25.47
CA ALA A 74 -12.91 13.93 25.80
C ALA A 74 -12.70 12.56 26.46
N LEU A 75 -11.82 11.75 25.91
CA LEU A 75 -11.50 10.42 26.45
C LEU A 75 -10.91 10.54 27.85
N MET A 76 -9.95 11.47 28.10
CA MET A 76 -9.40 11.68 29.45
C MET A 76 -10.43 12.18 30.43
N GLY A 77 -11.26 13.16 30.02
CA GLY A 77 -12.34 13.65 30.88
C GLY A 77 -13.29 12.53 31.35
N THR A 78 -13.67 11.65 30.42
CA THR A 78 -14.49 10.49 30.72
C THR A 78 -13.77 9.47 31.62
N LEU A 79 -12.53 9.14 31.32
CA LEU A 79 -11.75 8.18 32.09
C LEU A 79 -11.51 8.66 33.52
N GLN A 80 -11.28 9.97 33.74
CA GLN A 80 -11.14 10.55 35.08
C GLN A 80 -12.43 10.46 35.91
N GLN A 81 -13.59 10.49 35.26
CA GLN A 81 -14.89 10.30 35.92
C GLN A 81 -15.16 8.82 36.27
N LEU A 82 -14.83 7.92 35.36
CA LEU A 82 -15.11 6.49 35.51
C LEU A 82 -14.10 5.75 36.40
N VAL A 83 -12.85 6.24 36.43
CA VAL A 83 -11.72 5.62 37.12
C VAL A 83 -11.10 6.62 38.11
N PRO A 84 -11.51 6.57 39.40
CA PRO A 84 -11.05 7.54 40.41
C PRO A 84 -9.52 7.63 40.55
N ALA A 85 -8.78 6.55 40.24
CA ALA A 85 -7.33 6.51 40.28
C ALA A 85 -6.68 7.44 39.22
N LEU A 86 -7.43 7.90 38.22
CA LEU A 86 -6.98 8.84 37.22
C LEU A 86 -7.32 10.31 37.56
N SER A 87 -7.92 10.57 38.70
CA SER A 87 -8.21 11.96 39.11
C SER A 87 -6.91 12.79 39.14
N GLY A 88 -6.88 13.87 38.34
CA GLY A 88 -5.71 14.73 38.20
C GLY A 88 -4.57 14.17 37.34
N VAL A 89 -4.71 12.98 36.76
CA VAL A 89 -3.73 12.38 35.86
C VAL A 89 -4.17 12.62 34.40
N ASP A 90 -3.29 13.21 33.59
CA ASP A 90 -3.48 13.35 32.15
C ASP A 90 -2.40 12.55 31.40
N LEU A 91 -2.77 11.38 30.95
CA LEU A 91 -1.87 10.45 30.27
C LEU A 91 -1.33 11.01 28.95
N PHE A 92 -2.14 11.76 28.18
CA PHE A 92 -1.70 12.35 26.92
C PHE A 92 -0.72 13.51 27.15
N ARG A 93 -0.94 14.31 28.19
CA ARG A 93 0.01 15.37 28.59
C ARG A 93 1.34 14.78 29.07
N MET A 94 1.29 13.69 29.84
CA MET A 94 2.50 12.98 30.29
C MET A 94 3.25 12.30 29.15
N ALA A 95 2.54 11.81 28.13
CA ALA A 95 3.14 11.20 26.95
C ALA A 95 3.77 12.23 26.01
N GLY A 96 3.27 13.48 26.01
CA GLY A 96 3.68 14.50 25.04
C GLY A 96 3.27 14.12 23.62
N ASP A 97 4.22 14.16 22.70
CA ASP A 97 3.98 13.81 21.29
C ASP A 97 4.23 12.31 20.99
N ARG A 98 4.22 11.45 22.01
CA ARG A 98 4.45 10.02 21.84
C ARG A 98 3.13 9.24 21.81
N SER A 99 3.11 8.17 21.01
CA SER A 99 2.00 7.21 21.04
C SER A 99 1.92 6.50 22.38
N LEU A 100 0.74 6.49 23.00
CA LEU A 100 0.49 5.77 24.25
C LEU A 100 0.50 4.25 24.04
N VAL A 101 -0.17 3.81 22.98
CA VAL A 101 -0.27 2.39 22.60
C VAL A 101 -0.27 2.27 21.10
N SER A 102 0.61 1.46 20.57
CA SER A 102 0.66 1.11 19.15
C SER A 102 0.31 -0.36 18.95
N ILE A 103 -0.33 -0.65 17.83
CA ILE A 103 -0.62 -2.01 17.38
C ILE A 103 0.15 -2.29 16.10
N GLY A 104 0.88 -3.41 16.10
CA GLY A 104 1.53 -3.99 14.94
C GLY A 104 0.74 -5.19 14.43
N LEU A 105 0.55 -5.29 13.12
CA LEU A 105 -0.12 -6.40 12.43
C LEU A 105 0.82 -6.96 11.40
N GLU A 106 1.18 -8.22 11.52
CA GLU A 106 2.03 -8.93 10.56
C GLU A 106 1.30 -10.12 9.97
N GLY A 107 1.60 -10.43 8.70
CA GLY A 107 1.03 -11.61 8.10
C GLY A 107 1.71 -12.03 6.81
N LYS A 108 1.68 -13.35 6.58
CA LYS A 108 2.10 -13.95 5.31
C LYS A 108 0.87 -14.38 4.53
N ALA A 109 0.77 -13.91 3.30
CA ALA A 109 -0.30 -14.31 2.41
C ALA A 109 -0.02 -15.69 1.82
N LYS A 110 -1.05 -16.52 1.77
CA LYS A 110 -1.02 -17.79 1.04
C LYS A 110 -0.79 -17.54 -0.45
N ALA A 111 -0.20 -18.51 -1.13
CA ALA A 111 -0.03 -18.44 -2.56
C ALA A 111 -1.37 -18.34 -3.28
N ALA A 112 -1.50 -17.31 -4.11
CA ALA A 112 -2.63 -17.10 -5.01
C ALA A 112 -2.20 -17.45 -6.43
N VAL A 113 -3.12 -18.04 -7.19
CA VAL A 113 -2.85 -18.48 -8.56
C VAL A 113 -3.67 -17.67 -9.54
N GLY A 114 -3.04 -17.28 -10.64
CA GLY A 114 -3.67 -16.57 -11.75
C GLY A 114 -3.02 -16.88 -13.07
N ILE A 115 -3.50 -16.24 -14.12
CA ILE A 115 -3.02 -16.43 -15.49
C ILE A 115 -2.55 -15.10 -16.10
N ASN A 116 -1.55 -15.22 -16.95
CA ASN A 116 -1.08 -14.13 -17.82
C ASN A 116 -1.11 -14.65 -19.27
N LEU A 117 -1.81 -13.95 -20.14
CA LEU A 117 -1.91 -14.25 -21.56
C LEU A 117 -1.29 -13.15 -22.36
N GLY A 118 -0.63 -13.48 -23.45
CA GLY A 118 0.00 -12.50 -24.33
C GLY A 118 -0.08 -12.89 -25.80
N ALA A 119 -0.14 -11.88 -26.64
CA ALA A 119 -0.02 -12.03 -28.09
C ALA A 119 0.89 -10.92 -28.61
N LEU A 120 1.74 -11.24 -29.57
CA LEU A 120 2.61 -10.32 -30.29
C LEU A 120 2.45 -10.60 -31.79
N TRP A 121 2.10 -9.55 -32.53
CA TRP A 121 1.96 -9.61 -33.96
C TRP A 121 2.98 -8.69 -34.63
N ASP A 122 3.96 -9.29 -35.31
CA ASP A 122 4.93 -8.61 -36.18
C ASP A 122 4.25 -8.40 -37.54
N ILE A 123 3.66 -7.22 -37.74
CA ILE A 123 2.97 -6.87 -39.00
C ILE A 123 3.98 -6.91 -40.17
N ASN A 124 5.14 -6.32 -39.94
CA ASN A 124 6.28 -6.29 -40.84
C ASN A 124 7.58 -6.02 -40.06
N GLU A 125 8.69 -5.75 -40.72
CA GLU A 125 9.99 -5.46 -40.08
C GLU A 125 9.99 -4.18 -39.25
N GLN A 126 9.04 -3.25 -39.51
CA GLN A 126 8.96 -1.96 -38.85
C GLN A 126 7.93 -1.92 -37.73
N TRP A 127 6.82 -2.64 -37.85
CA TRP A 127 5.68 -2.54 -36.92
C TRP A 127 5.40 -3.85 -36.22
N SER A 128 5.30 -3.77 -34.89
CA SER A 128 4.82 -4.86 -34.06
C SER A 128 3.72 -4.36 -33.11
N LEU A 129 2.68 -5.17 -32.93
CA LEU A 129 1.58 -4.94 -31.97
C LEU A 129 1.64 -6.00 -30.89
N GLY A 130 1.52 -5.59 -29.65
CA GLY A 130 1.47 -6.47 -28.49
C GLY A 130 0.21 -6.27 -27.67
N MET A 131 -0.29 -7.35 -27.08
CA MET A 131 -1.38 -7.32 -26.12
C MET A 131 -1.10 -8.30 -24.99
N THR A 132 -1.35 -7.89 -23.75
CA THR A 132 -1.26 -8.80 -22.60
C THR A 132 -2.45 -8.63 -21.67
N TYR A 133 -2.93 -9.74 -21.13
CA TYR A 133 -3.94 -9.80 -20.08
C TYR A 133 -3.37 -10.51 -18.87
N ARG A 134 -3.47 -9.86 -17.71
CA ARG A 134 -3.13 -10.41 -16.40
C ARG A 134 -4.39 -10.53 -15.57
N SER A 135 -4.68 -11.71 -15.04
CA SER A 135 -5.87 -11.93 -14.24
C SER A 135 -5.77 -11.30 -12.85
N LYS A 136 -6.94 -10.99 -12.26
CA LYS A 136 -7.07 -10.64 -10.85
C LYS A 136 -6.56 -11.78 -9.96
N LEU A 137 -5.94 -11.42 -8.84
CA LEU A 137 -5.53 -12.33 -7.78
C LEU A 137 -6.11 -11.87 -6.44
N LYS A 138 -6.27 -12.79 -5.49
CA LYS A 138 -6.61 -12.48 -4.10
C LYS A 138 -5.56 -13.06 -3.17
N MET A 139 -4.79 -12.22 -2.53
CA MET A 139 -3.86 -12.66 -1.51
C MET A 139 -4.60 -12.74 -0.17
N LYS A 140 -4.62 -13.93 0.44
CA LYS A 140 -5.31 -14.20 1.69
C LYS A 140 -4.31 -14.42 2.81
N VAL A 141 -4.51 -13.73 3.92
CA VAL A 141 -3.82 -13.97 5.17
C VAL A 141 -4.82 -14.56 6.16
N ASP A 142 -4.54 -15.76 6.64
CA ASP A 142 -5.44 -16.49 7.56
C ASP A 142 -4.87 -16.62 8.98
N SER A 143 -3.57 -16.34 9.17
CA SER A 143 -2.86 -16.53 10.43
C SER A 143 -1.78 -15.45 10.64
N GLY A 144 -2.18 -14.17 10.52
CA GLY A 144 -1.31 -13.07 10.92
C GLY A 144 -1.25 -12.95 12.45
N SER A 145 -0.23 -12.26 12.95
CA SER A 145 0.02 -11.98 14.36
C SER A 145 -0.21 -10.51 14.70
N ILE A 146 -0.39 -10.27 15.99
CA ILE A 146 -0.53 -8.93 16.55
C ILE A 146 0.58 -8.71 17.55
N ASP A 147 1.16 -7.51 17.48
CA ASP A 147 2.06 -6.98 18.49
C ASP A 147 1.47 -5.70 19.10
N LEU A 148 1.41 -5.64 20.42
CA LEU A 148 0.91 -4.49 21.17
C LEU A 148 2.10 -3.83 21.87
N ARG A 149 2.44 -2.59 21.48
CA ARG A 149 3.55 -1.84 22.03
C ARG A 149 3.02 -0.66 22.86
N MET A 150 3.37 -0.63 24.12
CA MET A 150 3.09 0.49 25.01
C MET A 150 4.24 1.49 24.97
N ILE A 151 3.94 2.72 25.37
CA ILE A 151 4.93 3.80 25.49
C ILE A 151 6.09 3.36 26.40
N ASP A 152 7.31 3.76 26.04
CA ASP A 152 8.51 3.54 26.85
C ASP A 152 8.54 4.52 28.04
N ASN A 153 7.61 4.31 28.97
CA ASN A 153 7.51 4.96 30.29
C ASN A 153 6.76 4.00 31.21
N GLN A 154 7.45 3.44 32.19
CA GLN A 154 6.93 2.38 33.04
C GLN A 154 5.64 2.79 33.78
N GLN A 155 5.57 4.00 34.32
CA GLN A 155 4.40 4.48 35.07
C GLN A 155 3.17 4.58 34.15
N ILE A 156 3.33 5.19 32.97
CA ILE A 156 2.26 5.34 31.98
C ILE A 156 1.84 3.96 31.48
N ALA A 157 2.79 3.10 31.13
CA ALA A 157 2.53 1.75 30.60
C ALA A 157 1.76 0.87 31.61
N GLN A 158 2.10 0.94 32.89
CA GLN A 158 1.36 0.24 33.96
C GLN A 158 -0.06 0.76 34.09
N THR A 159 -0.25 2.09 34.09
CA THR A 159 -1.58 2.70 34.16
C THR A 159 -2.44 2.29 32.97
N ILE A 160 -1.90 2.36 31.74
CA ILE A 160 -2.59 1.94 30.53
C ILE A 160 -2.88 0.44 30.56
N GLY A 161 -1.92 -0.39 30.97
CA GLY A 161 -2.11 -1.83 31.10
C GLY A 161 -3.25 -2.21 32.02
N ALA A 162 -3.51 -1.45 33.10
CA ALA A 162 -4.65 -1.63 33.99
C ALA A 162 -5.98 -1.14 33.38
N LEU A 163 -5.93 -0.15 32.47
CA LEU A 163 -7.12 0.42 31.82
C LEU A 163 -7.59 -0.40 30.60
N LEU A 164 -6.67 -0.95 29.82
CA LEU A 164 -7.00 -1.66 28.60
C LEU A 164 -8.07 -2.75 28.78
N PRO A 165 -8.02 -3.62 29.80
CA PRO A 165 -9.08 -4.61 30.04
C PRO A 165 -10.43 -3.99 30.34
N GLN A 166 -10.48 -2.86 31.05
CA GLN A 166 -11.71 -2.14 31.36
C GLN A 166 -12.36 -1.53 30.11
N LEU A 167 -11.51 -1.18 29.12
CA LEU A 167 -11.94 -0.76 27.79
C LEU A 167 -12.24 -1.94 26.85
N GLY A 168 -12.24 -3.18 27.37
CA GLY A 168 -12.46 -4.39 26.59
C GLY A 168 -11.31 -4.77 25.66
N LEU A 169 -10.12 -4.25 25.91
CA LEU A 169 -8.89 -4.55 25.19
C LEU A 169 -7.98 -5.39 26.09
N ASP A 170 -8.21 -6.69 26.13
CA ASP A 170 -7.39 -7.63 26.91
C ASP A 170 -6.07 -7.92 26.19
N PRO A 171 -4.91 -7.47 26.71
CA PRO A 171 -3.62 -7.68 26.07
C PRO A 171 -3.27 -9.16 25.83
N THR A 172 -3.71 -10.04 26.73
CA THR A 172 -3.49 -11.49 26.59
C THR A 172 -4.29 -12.10 25.44
N LYS A 173 -5.52 -11.67 25.28
CA LYS A 173 -6.36 -12.09 24.13
C LYS A 173 -5.83 -11.52 22.83
N LEU A 174 -5.40 -10.26 22.84
CA LEU A 174 -4.81 -9.61 21.65
C LEU A 174 -3.53 -10.31 21.21
N SER A 175 -2.61 -10.61 22.13
CA SER A 175 -1.35 -11.28 21.78
C SER A 175 -1.53 -12.72 21.28
N SER A 176 -2.64 -13.38 21.62
CA SER A 176 -2.99 -14.71 21.13
C SER A 176 -3.92 -14.71 19.93
N ALA A 177 -4.43 -13.54 19.53
CA ALA A 177 -5.37 -13.40 18.44
C ALA A 177 -4.71 -13.66 17.06
N VAL A 178 -5.52 -14.02 16.09
CA VAL A 178 -5.11 -14.19 14.70
C VAL A 178 -5.68 -13.08 13.83
N VAL A 179 -4.85 -12.56 12.94
CA VAL A 179 -5.25 -11.57 11.93
C VAL A 179 -5.64 -12.29 10.65
N LYS A 180 -6.83 -11.97 10.14
CA LYS A 180 -7.30 -12.42 8.84
C LYS A 180 -7.62 -11.22 7.95
N THR A 181 -7.14 -11.24 6.72
CA THR A 181 -7.43 -10.22 5.72
C THR A 181 -7.28 -10.76 4.31
N GLU A 182 -7.93 -10.10 3.36
CA GLU A 182 -7.77 -10.37 1.93
C GLU A 182 -7.34 -9.10 1.21
N LEU A 183 -6.29 -9.20 0.40
CA LEU A 183 -5.82 -8.13 -0.46
C LEU A 183 -6.05 -8.52 -1.92
N PRO A 184 -7.01 -7.90 -2.63
CA PRO A 184 -7.19 -8.13 -4.05
C PRO A 184 -6.13 -7.38 -4.85
N LEU A 185 -5.46 -8.09 -5.76
CA LEU A 185 -4.59 -7.51 -6.78
C LEU A 185 -5.38 -7.41 -8.09
N PRO A 186 -5.43 -6.24 -8.73
CA PRO A 186 -6.28 -6.01 -9.89
C PRO A 186 -5.84 -6.79 -11.12
N ALA A 187 -6.79 -7.10 -11.99
CA ALA A 187 -6.49 -7.50 -13.36
C ALA A 187 -5.98 -6.31 -14.16
N SER A 188 -5.23 -6.58 -15.22
CA SER A 188 -4.79 -5.53 -16.15
C SER A 188 -4.77 -6.02 -17.59
N LEU A 189 -5.02 -5.09 -18.50
CA LEU A 189 -4.93 -5.27 -19.93
C LEU A 189 -3.97 -4.22 -20.48
N THR A 190 -2.99 -4.66 -21.26
CA THR A 190 -1.98 -3.77 -21.86
C THR A 190 -1.96 -3.96 -23.36
N TRP A 191 -1.94 -2.86 -24.08
CA TRP A 191 -1.72 -2.82 -25.53
C TRP A 191 -0.43 -2.05 -25.79
N GLY A 192 0.37 -2.56 -26.70
CA GLY A 192 1.63 -1.95 -27.07
C GLY A 192 1.83 -1.91 -28.57
N VAL A 193 2.50 -0.88 -29.04
CA VAL A 193 2.92 -0.70 -30.41
C VAL A 193 4.41 -0.39 -30.43
N SER A 194 5.16 -1.10 -31.25
CA SER A 194 6.58 -0.80 -31.52
C SER A 194 6.74 -0.42 -32.97
N PHE A 195 7.54 0.63 -33.22
CA PHE A 195 7.83 1.15 -34.56
C PHE A 195 9.34 1.34 -34.76
N ARG A 196 9.88 0.70 -35.79
CA ARG A 196 11.28 0.72 -36.20
C ARG A 196 11.42 1.32 -37.59
N PRO A 197 11.39 2.65 -37.74
CA PRO A 197 11.46 3.28 -39.07
C PRO A 197 12.73 2.90 -39.85
N VAL A 198 13.83 2.78 -39.12
CA VAL A 198 15.15 2.37 -39.64
C VAL A 198 15.88 1.58 -38.54
N ARG A 199 16.91 0.81 -38.92
CA ARG A 199 17.69 -0.03 -37.99
C ARG A 199 18.23 0.65 -36.74
N LYS A 200 18.43 1.98 -36.80
CA LYS A 200 19.01 2.78 -35.71
C LYS A 200 17.96 3.26 -34.70
N TRP A 201 16.69 3.34 -35.07
CA TRP A 201 15.63 3.90 -34.24
C TRP A 201 14.55 2.89 -33.95
N GLU A 202 14.13 2.85 -32.69
CA GLU A 202 12.94 2.13 -32.26
C GLU A 202 12.15 3.00 -31.27
N PHE A 203 10.85 3.08 -31.48
CA PHE A 203 9.90 3.75 -30.61
C PHE A 203 8.87 2.74 -30.13
N ALA A 204 8.40 2.90 -28.90
CA ALA A 204 7.34 2.08 -28.33
C ALA A 204 6.34 2.94 -27.57
N VAL A 205 5.07 2.57 -27.68
CA VAL A 205 3.96 3.15 -26.94
C VAL A 205 3.19 2.02 -26.27
N ASP A 206 2.87 2.17 -24.99
CA ASP A 206 2.00 1.27 -24.25
C ASP A 206 0.84 2.02 -23.64
N LEU A 207 -0.35 1.41 -23.70
CA LEU A 207 -1.53 1.77 -22.94
C LEU A 207 -1.91 0.61 -22.03
N GLN A 208 -1.94 0.83 -20.73
CA GLN A 208 -2.33 -0.19 -19.76
C GLN A 208 -3.60 0.26 -19.02
N TYR A 209 -4.62 -0.58 -19.03
CA TYR A 209 -5.83 -0.41 -18.24
C TYR A 209 -5.78 -1.36 -17.05
N VAL A 210 -5.90 -0.80 -15.84
CA VAL A 210 -5.82 -1.55 -14.58
C VAL A 210 -7.16 -1.48 -13.86
N LEU A 211 -7.72 -2.64 -13.55
CA LEU A 211 -9.06 -2.80 -12.97
C LEU A 211 -9.01 -2.67 -11.43
N TRP A 212 -8.57 -1.49 -10.95
CA TRP A 212 -8.43 -1.19 -9.54
C TRP A 212 -9.74 -1.18 -8.75
N SER A 213 -10.90 -1.08 -9.41
CA SER A 213 -12.22 -1.25 -8.78
C SER A 213 -12.38 -2.59 -8.06
N ALA A 214 -11.48 -3.54 -8.31
CA ALA A 214 -11.37 -4.77 -7.53
C ALA A 214 -10.97 -4.55 -6.07
N TYR A 215 -10.35 -3.40 -5.73
CA TYR A 215 -9.95 -3.01 -4.38
C TYR A 215 -10.95 -1.99 -3.81
N ASP A 216 -12.10 -2.49 -3.44
CA ASP A 216 -13.23 -1.74 -2.91
C ASP A 216 -13.05 -1.40 -1.42
N LYS A 217 -12.58 -2.37 -0.65
CA LYS A 217 -12.37 -2.24 0.80
C LYS A 217 -11.25 -3.13 1.32
N LEU A 218 -10.71 -2.74 2.46
CA LEU A 218 -9.80 -3.55 3.27
C LEU A 218 -10.50 -3.92 4.58
N ASP A 219 -10.82 -5.21 4.74
CA ASP A 219 -11.40 -5.80 5.95
C ASP A 219 -10.29 -6.55 6.70
N VAL A 220 -9.92 -6.05 7.87
CA VAL A 220 -8.94 -6.67 8.77
C VAL A 220 -9.67 -7.19 10.00
N ARG A 221 -9.71 -8.49 10.16
CA ARG A 221 -10.40 -9.17 11.28
C ARG A 221 -9.39 -9.71 12.27
N ILE A 222 -9.58 -9.36 13.52
CA ILE A 222 -8.78 -9.80 14.66
C ILE A 222 -9.62 -10.75 15.48
N LEU A 223 -9.31 -12.03 15.43
CA LEU A 223 -10.18 -13.10 15.92
C LEU A 223 -9.46 -13.94 16.98
N ASP A 224 -10.22 -14.39 17.96
CA ASP A 224 -9.78 -15.47 18.85
C ASP A 224 -9.59 -16.77 18.03
N PRO A 225 -8.42 -17.41 18.10
CA PRO A 225 -8.12 -18.59 17.29
C PRO A 225 -8.97 -19.82 17.62
N LYS A 226 -9.56 -19.89 18.84
CA LYS A 226 -10.35 -21.02 19.30
C LYS A 226 -11.84 -20.86 18.99
N SER A 227 -12.39 -19.69 19.30
CA SER A 227 -13.82 -19.42 19.14
C SER A 227 -14.16 -18.79 17.78
N GLY A 228 -13.21 -18.16 17.12
CA GLY A 228 -13.43 -17.38 15.90
C GLY A 228 -14.16 -16.06 16.14
N THR A 229 -14.40 -15.68 17.40
CA THR A 229 -15.06 -14.41 17.73
C THR A 229 -14.10 -13.23 17.62
N PRO A 230 -14.58 -12.03 17.28
CA PRO A 230 -13.75 -10.83 17.25
C PRO A 230 -13.18 -10.50 18.65
N VAL A 231 -11.86 -10.34 18.74
CA VAL A 231 -11.15 -9.84 19.92
C VAL A 231 -11.09 -8.31 19.90
N LEU A 232 -10.87 -7.77 18.72
CA LEU A 232 -10.90 -6.33 18.46
C LEU A 232 -11.60 -6.09 17.13
N THR A 233 -12.58 -5.19 17.14
CA THR A 233 -13.23 -4.73 15.92
C THR A 233 -12.48 -3.52 15.40
N ILE A 234 -11.94 -3.64 14.18
CA ILE A 234 -11.38 -2.53 13.42
C ILE A 234 -12.42 -2.15 12.37
N PRO A 235 -12.78 -0.87 12.23
CA PRO A 235 -13.67 -0.42 11.16
C PRO A 235 -13.12 -0.85 9.80
N VAL A 236 -14.02 -1.29 8.91
CA VAL A 236 -13.65 -1.61 7.53
C VAL A 236 -13.15 -0.34 6.85
N SER A 237 -11.97 -0.42 6.25
CA SER A 237 -11.40 0.70 5.51
C SER A 237 -11.93 0.68 4.08
N GLU A 238 -12.88 1.57 3.78
CA GLU A 238 -13.38 1.76 2.43
C GLU A 238 -12.27 2.34 1.55
N LYS A 239 -12.06 1.73 0.39
CA LYS A 239 -11.02 2.15 -0.58
C LYS A 239 -11.64 2.75 -1.84
N ASN A 240 -12.71 2.14 -2.35
CA ASN A 240 -13.48 2.60 -3.52
C ASN A 240 -12.57 3.03 -4.68
N TYR A 241 -11.58 2.20 -5.00
CA TYR A 241 -10.61 2.51 -6.05
C TYR A 241 -11.27 2.50 -7.43
N SER A 242 -10.92 3.48 -8.25
CA SER A 242 -11.34 3.59 -9.64
C SER A 242 -10.37 2.90 -10.57
N ASN A 243 -10.88 2.37 -11.69
CA ASN A 243 -10.02 1.84 -12.75
C ASN A 243 -9.16 2.96 -13.35
N THR A 244 -7.93 2.62 -13.73
CA THR A 244 -6.94 3.60 -14.18
C THR A 244 -6.33 3.26 -15.51
N LEU A 245 -5.86 4.29 -16.20
CA LEU A 245 -5.01 4.19 -17.37
C LEU A 245 -3.57 4.54 -17.02
N ALA A 246 -2.63 3.82 -17.63
CA ALA A 246 -1.24 4.20 -17.67
C ALA A 246 -0.78 4.28 -19.11
N PHE A 247 -0.17 5.39 -19.47
CA PHE A 247 0.41 5.63 -20.78
C PHE A 247 1.93 5.65 -20.66
N ARG A 248 2.62 4.93 -21.55
CA ARG A 248 4.07 4.90 -21.61
C ARG A 248 4.53 5.14 -23.04
N PHE A 249 5.55 5.95 -23.17
CA PHE A 249 6.24 6.19 -24.42
C PHE A 249 7.74 6.05 -24.20
N GLY A 250 8.42 5.42 -25.14
CA GLY A 250 9.87 5.29 -25.10
C GLY A 250 10.47 5.22 -26.49
N GLY A 251 11.74 5.58 -26.57
CA GLY A 251 12.53 5.45 -27.78
C GLY A 251 13.95 5.04 -27.47
N GLN A 252 14.55 4.33 -28.41
CA GLN A 252 15.99 4.02 -28.38
C GLN A 252 16.66 4.37 -29.70
N TYR A 253 17.92 4.76 -29.56
CA TYR A 253 18.80 5.11 -30.69
C TYR A 253 20.10 4.33 -30.57
N HIS A 254 20.37 3.51 -31.58
CA HIS A 254 21.65 2.81 -31.74
C HIS A 254 22.68 3.77 -32.35
N ALA A 255 23.34 4.56 -31.49
CA ALA A 255 24.28 5.57 -31.93
C ALA A 255 25.50 4.95 -32.60
N PHE A 256 26.03 3.89 -31.97
CA PHE A 256 27.15 3.11 -32.46
C PHE A 256 26.92 1.61 -32.17
N ASP A 257 27.69 0.73 -32.76
CA ASP A 257 27.58 -0.70 -32.46
C ASP A 257 27.82 -1.02 -30.98
N TRP A 258 28.64 -0.20 -30.34
CA TRP A 258 28.99 -0.33 -28.93
C TRP A 258 28.11 0.50 -27.98
N MET A 259 27.23 1.42 -28.52
CA MET A 259 26.44 2.31 -27.68
C MET A 259 24.99 2.44 -28.16
N THR A 260 24.05 2.27 -27.22
CA THR A 260 22.62 2.54 -27.42
C THR A 260 22.13 3.50 -26.34
N VAL A 261 21.41 4.55 -26.72
CA VAL A 261 20.78 5.52 -25.83
C VAL A 261 19.29 5.29 -25.82
N ARG A 262 18.65 5.47 -24.64
CA ARG A 262 17.20 5.32 -24.45
C ARG A 262 16.64 6.49 -23.66
N MET A 263 15.43 6.89 -24.01
CA MET A 263 14.64 7.86 -23.26
C MET A 263 13.19 7.38 -23.21
N GLY A 264 12.51 7.74 -22.15
CA GLY A 264 11.10 7.40 -22.00
C GLY A 264 10.38 8.30 -21.03
N MET A 265 9.07 8.28 -21.11
CA MET A 265 8.17 8.90 -20.16
C MET A 265 6.96 8.02 -19.89
N TYR A 266 6.37 8.16 -18.72
CA TYR A 266 5.07 7.56 -18.46
C TYR A 266 4.20 8.44 -17.56
N VAL A 267 2.90 8.30 -17.74
CA VAL A 267 1.86 8.84 -16.87
C VAL A 267 1.09 7.66 -16.30
N TYR A 268 0.88 7.66 -15.00
CA TYR A 268 0.14 6.63 -14.29
C TYR A 268 -0.94 7.29 -13.42
N GLU A 269 -2.22 7.11 -13.78
CA GLU A 269 -3.33 7.68 -13.04
C GLU A 269 -3.45 7.08 -11.63
N SER A 270 -3.83 7.91 -10.67
CA SER A 270 -4.15 7.44 -9.32
C SER A 270 -5.52 6.75 -9.30
N PRO A 271 -5.65 5.55 -8.73
CA PRO A 271 -6.93 4.90 -8.50
C PRO A 271 -7.73 5.51 -7.34
N VAL A 272 -7.09 6.34 -6.51
CA VAL A 272 -7.67 6.86 -5.27
C VAL A 272 -8.31 8.22 -5.52
N SER A 273 -9.58 8.40 -5.15
CA SER A 273 -10.22 9.72 -5.14
C SER A 273 -9.77 10.55 -3.93
N SER A 274 -10.04 11.86 -3.94
CA SER A 274 -9.68 12.76 -2.83
C SER A 274 -10.30 12.34 -1.50
N ASP A 275 -11.52 11.79 -1.53
CA ASP A 275 -12.30 11.40 -0.35
C ASP A 275 -11.75 10.15 0.35
N TYR A 276 -10.90 9.37 -0.35
CA TYR A 276 -10.26 8.15 0.16
C TYR A 276 -8.74 8.26 0.24
N LEU A 277 -8.20 9.43 -0.10
CA LEU A 277 -6.76 9.68 -0.02
C LEU A 277 -6.32 9.79 1.43
N ASN A 278 -5.49 8.87 1.86
CA ASN A 278 -5.01 8.77 3.24
C ASN A 278 -3.52 8.41 3.30
N PRO A 279 -2.86 8.60 4.44
CA PRO A 279 -1.43 8.33 4.58
C PRO A 279 -1.06 6.83 4.58
N GLU A 280 -2.01 5.92 4.72
CA GLU A 280 -1.76 4.47 4.63
C GLU A 280 -1.39 4.07 3.19
N THR A 281 -2.13 4.62 2.22
CA THR A 281 -1.92 4.34 0.79
C THR A 281 -2.01 5.62 -0.04
N PRO A 282 -1.13 6.61 0.20
CA PRO A 282 -1.19 7.85 -0.54
C PRO A 282 -0.84 7.58 -2.02
N SER A 283 -1.83 7.71 -2.87
CA SER A 283 -1.67 7.50 -4.30
C SER A 283 -2.01 8.77 -5.06
N MET A 284 -1.10 9.16 -5.92
CA MET A 284 -1.21 10.34 -6.77
C MET A 284 -0.96 9.94 -8.22
N THR A 285 -1.54 10.66 -9.15
CA THR A 285 -1.16 10.55 -10.56
C THR A 285 0.34 10.86 -10.69
N LYS A 286 1.08 9.95 -11.30
CA LYS A 286 2.55 10.02 -11.39
C LYS A 286 2.95 10.35 -12.81
N LEU A 287 3.91 11.26 -12.94
CA LEU A 287 4.62 11.55 -14.17
C LEU A 287 6.08 11.14 -13.99
N ALA A 288 6.61 10.40 -14.92
CA ALA A 288 7.99 9.96 -14.87
C ALA A 288 8.74 10.20 -16.17
N TYR A 289 10.04 10.48 -16.04
CA TYR A 289 11.01 10.59 -17.12
C TYR A 289 12.14 9.62 -16.86
N THR A 290 12.60 8.96 -17.92
CA THR A 290 13.67 7.98 -17.83
C THR A 290 14.70 8.22 -18.92
N ALA A 291 15.96 7.97 -18.60
CA ALA A 291 17.06 7.97 -19.54
C ALA A 291 17.97 6.77 -19.26
N GLY A 292 18.58 6.21 -20.28
CA GLY A 292 19.49 5.11 -20.14
C GLY A 292 20.49 5.01 -21.28
N VAL A 293 21.61 4.35 -20.98
CA VAL A 293 22.65 4.07 -21.96
C VAL A 293 23.15 2.64 -21.77
N THR A 294 23.32 1.92 -22.87
CA THR A 294 24.00 0.63 -22.92
C THR A 294 25.35 0.81 -23.59
N PHE A 295 26.40 0.35 -22.92
CA PHE A 295 27.73 0.21 -23.50
C PHE A 295 28.05 -1.26 -23.75
N ARG A 296 28.65 -1.55 -24.90
CA ARG A 296 29.10 -2.89 -25.29
C ARG A 296 30.61 -2.86 -25.50
N PRO A 297 31.41 -2.93 -24.41
CA PRO A 297 32.88 -2.85 -24.53
C PRO A 297 33.46 -4.07 -25.23
N ALA A 298 32.74 -5.19 -25.25
CA ALA A 298 33.09 -6.42 -25.96
C ALA A 298 31.84 -7.09 -26.52
N LYS A 299 31.99 -7.97 -27.52
CA LYS A 299 30.85 -8.69 -28.17
C LYS A 299 29.96 -9.46 -27.19
N ARG A 300 30.49 -9.82 -26.04
CA ARG A 300 29.79 -10.66 -25.02
C ARG A 300 29.41 -9.90 -23.76
N VAL A 301 29.73 -8.61 -23.65
CA VAL A 301 29.50 -7.84 -22.41
C VAL A 301 28.64 -6.62 -22.73
N ASN A 302 27.56 -6.46 -21.97
CA ASN A 302 26.76 -5.24 -21.95
C ASN A 302 26.84 -4.61 -20.55
N ILE A 303 27.00 -3.30 -20.50
CA ILE A 303 26.90 -2.49 -19.27
C ILE A 303 25.76 -1.50 -19.50
N ASP A 304 24.72 -1.58 -18.68
CA ASP A 304 23.54 -0.73 -18.74
C ASP A 304 23.55 0.24 -17.56
N LEU A 305 23.39 1.52 -17.85
CA LEU A 305 23.16 2.56 -16.85
C LEU A 305 21.80 3.18 -17.12
N ALA A 306 20.99 3.35 -16.09
CA ALA A 306 19.68 3.99 -16.22
C ALA A 306 19.40 4.93 -15.05
N TYR A 307 18.68 6.00 -15.37
CA TYR A 307 18.16 6.98 -14.44
C TYR A 307 16.66 7.15 -14.67
N GLY A 308 15.91 7.29 -13.60
CA GLY A 308 14.48 7.62 -13.62
C GLY A 308 14.15 8.67 -12.58
N PHE A 309 13.33 9.63 -12.97
CA PHE A 309 12.67 10.57 -12.08
C PHE A 309 11.16 10.29 -12.12
N VAL A 310 10.55 10.21 -10.95
CA VAL A 310 9.09 10.07 -10.78
C VAL A 310 8.62 11.17 -9.85
N GLY A 311 7.59 11.91 -10.27
CA GLY A 311 6.97 12.94 -9.45
C GLY A 311 5.44 12.86 -9.48
N SER A 312 4.79 13.48 -8.50
CA SER A 312 3.34 13.71 -8.54
C SER A 312 3.01 14.67 -9.68
N ALA A 313 2.03 14.32 -10.51
CA ALA A 313 1.52 15.24 -11.55
C ALA A 313 0.75 16.40 -10.94
N ASP A 314 0.10 16.17 -9.78
CA ASP A 314 -0.49 17.18 -8.92
C ASP A 314 0.33 17.28 -7.64
N PRO A 315 1.16 18.35 -7.48
CA PRO A 315 2.06 18.48 -6.34
C PRO A 315 1.36 18.86 -5.03
N GLU A 316 0.10 19.32 -5.09
CA GLU A 316 -0.67 19.79 -3.91
C GLU A 316 -1.98 19.01 -3.76
N ARG A 317 -1.98 17.73 -4.10
CA ARG A 317 -3.17 16.92 -3.98
C ARG A 317 -3.63 16.80 -2.53
N THR A 318 -4.77 17.41 -2.25
CA THR A 318 -5.42 17.37 -0.94
C THR A 318 -6.31 16.14 -0.82
N GLY A 319 -6.27 15.48 0.31
CA GLY A 319 -7.20 14.42 0.69
C GLY A 319 -7.81 14.69 2.05
N SER A 320 -9.04 14.23 2.23
CA SER A 320 -9.71 14.18 3.52
C SER A 320 -10.24 12.75 3.73
N TYR A 321 -9.84 12.12 4.81
CA TYR A 321 -10.16 10.73 5.10
C TYR A 321 -10.87 10.62 6.45
N PRO A 322 -12.08 10.05 6.51
CA PRO A 322 -12.79 9.83 7.76
C PRO A 322 -12.07 8.79 8.61
N TYR A 323 -11.75 9.15 9.82
CA TYR A 323 -11.15 8.27 10.82
C TYR A 323 -12.09 8.10 12.00
N THR A 324 -12.34 6.86 12.40
CA THR A 324 -13.09 6.53 13.62
C THR A 324 -12.15 6.03 14.71
N ASN A 325 -12.12 6.73 15.83
CA ASN A 325 -11.43 6.31 17.04
C ASN A 325 -12.23 5.22 17.74
N SER A 326 -11.87 3.96 17.51
CA SER A 326 -12.60 2.79 18.04
C SER A 326 -12.62 2.70 19.57
N ILE A 327 -11.64 3.31 20.25
CA ILE A 327 -11.61 3.37 21.71
C ILE A 327 -12.63 4.38 22.22
N LEU A 328 -12.66 5.57 21.63
CA LEU A 328 -13.65 6.60 21.98
C LEU A 328 -15.08 6.15 21.64
N GLU A 329 -15.27 5.49 20.49
CA GLU A 329 -16.55 4.89 20.10
C GLU A 329 -17.05 3.90 21.16
N ARG A 330 -16.17 3.03 21.66
CA ARG A 330 -16.48 2.07 22.72
C ARG A 330 -16.82 2.75 24.04
N VAL A 331 -16.06 3.76 24.44
CA VAL A 331 -16.32 4.56 25.64
C VAL A 331 -17.67 5.29 25.53
N ASN A 332 -17.96 5.88 24.37
CA ASN A 332 -19.27 6.48 24.10
C ASN A 332 -20.40 5.45 24.24
N GLY A 333 -20.23 4.23 23.73
CA GLY A 333 -21.20 3.16 23.89
C GLY A 333 -21.44 2.78 25.35
N MET A 334 -20.40 2.74 26.17
CA MET A 334 -20.53 2.51 27.63
C MET A 334 -21.29 3.65 28.31
N LEU A 335 -21.01 4.90 27.95
CA LEU A 335 -21.72 6.06 28.51
C LEU A 335 -23.21 6.06 28.11
N GLN A 336 -23.53 5.74 26.86
CA GLN A 336 -24.91 5.62 26.40
C GLN A 336 -25.66 4.51 27.16
N ALA A 337 -25.01 3.37 27.36
CA ALA A 337 -25.58 2.27 28.15
C ALA A 337 -25.81 2.67 29.62
N ALA A 338 -25.04 3.62 30.16
CA ALA A 338 -25.21 4.21 31.49
C ALA A 338 -26.20 5.39 31.49
N GLY A 339 -26.84 5.71 30.35
CA GLY A 339 -27.88 6.75 30.24
C GLY A 339 -27.41 8.13 29.84
N ALA A 340 -26.16 8.30 29.35
CA ALA A 340 -25.70 9.56 28.85
C ALA A 340 -26.41 9.93 27.53
N PRO A 341 -26.91 11.18 27.36
CA PRO A 341 -27.55 11.61 26.15
C PRO A 341 -26.55 11.69 24.99
N ALA A 342 -27.00 11.30 23.79
CA ALA A 342 -26.12 11.20 22.60
C ALA A 342 -25.45 12.56 22.25
N GLU A 343 -26.15 13.67 22.44
CA GLU A 343 -25.65 15.03 22.18
C GLU A 343 -24.53 15.48 23.15
N SER A 344 -24.35 14.78 24.26
CA SER A 344 -23.27 15.06 25.23
C SER A 344 -21.95 14.35 24.89
N LEU A 345 -21.98 13.44 23.90
CA LEU A 345 -20.82 12.63 23.55
C LEU A 345 -19.96 13.31 22.46
N THR A 346 -18.65 13.20 22.63
CA THR A 346 -17.72 13.65 21.59
C THR A 346 -17.74 12.68 20.40
N PRO A 347 -17.89 13.18 19.15
CA PRO A 347 -17.85 12.32 17.97
C PRO A 347 -16.57 11.49 17.90
N ALA A 348 -16.73 10.18 17.77
CA ALA A 348 -15.61 9.27 17.61
C ALA A 348 -15.01 9.33 16.18
N THR A 349 -15.79 9.80 15.20
CA THR A 349 -15.35 9.98 13.82
C THR A 349 -14.97 11.43 13.57
N THR A 350 -13.79 11.63 12.97
CA THR A 350 -13.28 12.94 12.53
C THR A 350 -12.59 12.77 11.18
N ASP A 351 -12.44 13.86 10.44
CA ASP A 351 -11.71 13.86 9.19
C ASP A 351 -10.23 14.17 9.43
N PHE A 352 -9.36 13.38 8.80
CA PHE A 352 -7.94 13.66 8.71
C PHE A 352 -7.63 14.18 7.32
N SER A 353 -7.32 15.48 7.22
CA SER A 353 -7.01 16.15 5.97
C SER A 353 -5.51 16.39 5.85
N GLY A 354 -4.97 16.28 4.63
CA GLY A 354 -3.58 16.53 4.36
C GLY A 354 -3.27 16.71 2.89
N ASN A 355 -2.12 17.34 2.61
CA ASN A 355 -1.58 17.48 1.27
C ASN A 355 -0.51 16.42 1.04
N TYR A 356 -0.57 15.76 -0.11
CA TYR A 356 0.31 14.66 -0.45
C TYR A 356 1.12 14.97 -1.70
N THR A 357 2.43 14.81 -1.59
CA THR A 357 3.36 14.90 -2.72
C THR A 357 4.39 13.79 -2.64
N ALA A 358 4.85 13.29 -3.77
CA ALA A 358 5.91 12.30 -3.83
C ALA A 358 6.89 12.61 -4.98
N ARG A 359 8.18 12.40 -4.69
CA ARG A 359 9.26 12.45 -5.69
C ARG A 359 10.22 11.31 -5.43
N ALA A 360 10.69 10.68 -6.50
CA ALA A 360 11.68 9.61 -6.40
C ALA A 360 12.70 9.72 -7.53
N HIS A 361 13.95 9.40 -7.20
CA HIS A 361 15.06 9.26 -8.14
C HIS A 361 15.55 7.82 -8.08
N THR A 362 15.67 7.19 -9.23
CA THR A 362 16.14 5.80 -9.33
C THR A 362 17.37 5.75 -10.21
N PHE A 363 18.41 5.07 -9.74
CA PHE A 363 19.61 4.77 -10.48
C PHE A 363 19.77 3.26 -10.59
N SER A 364 20.08 2.77 -11.76
CA SER A 364 20.26 1.34 -12.02
C SER A 364 21.53 1.08 -12.80
N ILE A 365 22.24 0.03 -12.43
CA ILE A 365 23.39 -0.50 -13.15
C ILE A 365 23.11 -1.97 -13.44
N GLY A 366 23.27 -2.38 -14.69
CA GLY A 366 23.14 -3.76 -15.12
C GLY A 366 24.42 -4.21 -15.83
N VAL A 367 24.80 -5.47 -15.66
CA VAL A 367 25.86 -6.11 -16.41
C VAL A 367 25.33 -7.40 -17.00
N GLY A 368 25.37 -7.53 -18.32
CA GLY A 368 24.92 -8.71 -19.04
C GLY A 368 26.06 -9.40 -19.77
N PHE A 369 26.05 -10.72 -19.72
CA PHE A 369 26.97 -11.57 -20.48
C PHE A 369 26.20 -12.40 -21.50
N ARG A 370 26.75 -12.49 -22.72
CA ARG A 370 26.24 -13.39 -23.78
C ARG A 370 27.25 -14.53 -23.94
N PHE A 371 26.77 -15.73 -23.82
CA PHE A 371 27.55 -16.95 -24.01
C PHE A 371 27.50 -17.45 -25.45
#